data_d09658d3fe3209c3cb8641222de0d2d3
#
_entry.id   d09658d3fe3209c3cb8641222de0d2d3
#
_cell.length_a   1.000
_cell.length_b   1.000
_cell.length_c   1.000
_cell.angle_alpha   90.00
_cell.angle_beta   90.00
_cell.angle_gamma   90.00
#
_symmetry.space_group_name_H-M   'P 1'
#
loop_
_entity.id
_entity.type
_entity.pdbx_description
1 polymer ?
#
loop_
_entity_poly.entity_id
_entity_poly.type
_entity_poly.pdbx_seq_one_letter_code
_entity_poly.pdbx_strand_id
1 'polypeptide(L)'
;MKFNCDDNLGKLAKWLRTLGYDTLFSQDIEDTELVSRALKEDRVILSRDQQLKRFKSAEKNLFLLSSNRPLEQLREVLKKFNLKPEEKNHFTRCLVCNTVLIPVPKKEVENKVPPFVFKTQEKFFYCSKCDKFYWAGTHVKNLKKKISEQSLL
;
A
#
# COMPACT_ATOMS: atom_id res chain seq x y z
N MET A 1 -9.30 7.10 -2.89
CA MET A 1 -9.83 5.77 -2.51
C MET A 1 -9.00 5.18 -1.40
N LYS A 2 -9.64 4.59 -0.41
CA LYS A 2 -9.00 4.02 0.77
C LYS A 2 -9.33 2.54 0.89
N PHE A 3 -8.37 1.75 1.35
CA PHE A 3 -8.51 0.30 1.47
C PHE A 3 -8.29 -0.17 2.90
N ASN A 4 -8.85 -1.33 3.20
CA ASN A 4 -8.58 -2.07 4.43
C ASN A 4 -8.37 -3.54 4.05
N CYS A 5 -7.14 -4.00 4.12
CA CYS A 5 -6.77 -5.35 3.72
C CYS A 5 -6.94 -6.34 4.86
N ASP A 6 -7.50 -7.50 4.51
CA ASP A 6 -7.62 -8.62 5.43
C ASP A 6 -6.23 -9.20 5.79
N ASP A 7 -6.20 -10.00 6.83
CA ASP A 7 -5.04 -10.55 7.50
C ASP A 7 -3.94 -11.11 6.58
N ASN A 8 -4.31 -11.86 5.56
CA ASN A 8 -3.33 -12.51 4.68
C ASN A 8 -2.90 -11.67 3.47
N LEU A 9 -3.28 -10.40 3.42
CA LEU A 9 -3.01 -9.52 2.28
C LEU A 9 -1.94 -8.47 2.57
N GLY A 10 -0.98 -8.79 3.45
CA GLY A 10 0.09 -7.86 3.81
C GLY A 10 0.95 -7.40 2.64
N LYS A 11 1.24 -8.29 1.70
CA LYS A 11 2.03 -7.93 0.51
C LYS A 11 1.25 -7.01 -0.42
N LEU A 12 -0.03 -7.28 -0.63
CA LEU A 12 -0.89 -6.40 -1.42
C LEU A 12 -0.97 -5.01 -0.78
N ALA A 13 -1.10 -4.95 0.55
CA ALA A 13 -1.13 -3.68 1.27
C ALA A 13 0.13 -2.86 1.01
N LYS A 14 1.30 -3.50 1.02
CA LYS A 14 2.57 -2.82 0.72
C LYS A 14 2.59 -2.28 -0.70
N TRP A 15 2.11 -3.04 -1.68
CA TRP A 15 2.04 -2.60 -3.07
C TRP A 15 1.13 -1.37 -3.21
N LEU A 16 -0.04 -1.41 -2.59
CA LEU A 16 -0.99 -0.29 -2.64
C LEU A 16 -0.40 0.96 -1.98
N ARG A 17 0.27 0.81 -0.84
CA ARG A 17 0.97 1.92 -0.16
C ARG A 17 2.09 2.49 -1.03
N THR A 18 2.83 1.63 -1.71
CA THR A 18 3.87 2.05 -2.65
C THR A 18 3.31 2.95 -3.74
N LEU A 19 2.12 2.63 -4.23
CA LEU A 19 1.44 3.43 -5.25
C LEU A 19 0.75 4.68 -4.70
N GLY A 20 0.78 4.88 -3.39
CA GLY A 20 0.23 6.08 -2.76
C GLY A 20 -1.18 5.93 -2.19
N TYR A 21 -1.76 4.73 -2.25
CA TYR A 21 -3.10 4.51 -1.74
C TYR A 21 -3.11 4.29 -0.23
N ASP A 22 -4.02 5.00 0.45
CA ASP A 22 -4.27 4.84 1.88
C ASP A 22 -4.81 3.44 2.14
N THR A 23 -3.99 2.58 2.74
CA THR A 23 -4.28 1.16 2.89
C THR A 23 -3.96 0.71 4.30
N LEU A 24 -4.99 0.35 5.05
CA LEU A 24 -4.82 -0.25 6.37
C LEU A 24 -4.58 -1.74 6.23
N PHE A 25 -3.77 -2.25 7.12
CA PHE A 25 -3.51 -3.68 7.27
C PHE A 25 -3.15 -3.95 8.73
N SER A 26 -3.77 -4.97 9.32
CA SER A 26 -3.43 -5.43 10.67
C SER A 26 -3.40 -6.95 10.67
N GLN A 27 -2.27 -7.51 11.08
CA GLN A 27 -2.13 -8.96 11.21
C GLN A 27 -3.11 -9.49 12.27
N ASP A 28 -3.70 -10.64 11.99
CA ASP A 28 -4.64 -11.31 12.89
C ASP A 28 -5.89 -10.48 13.24
N ILE A 29 -6.32 -9.60 12.34
CA ILE A 29 -7.52 -8.79 12.58
C ILE A 29 -8.77 -9.65 12.54
N GLU A 30 -9.67 -9.43 13.52
CA GLU A 30 -10.97 -10.08 13.57
C GLU A 30 -11.90 -9.53 12.49
N ASP A 31 -12.75 -10.38 11.91
CA ASP A 31 -13.66 -9.98 10.84
C ASP A 31 -14.59 -8.83 11.25
N THR A 32 -15.08 -8.85 12.47
CA THR A 32 -15.95 -7.79 13.00
C THR A 32 -15.22 -6.45 13.07
N GLU A 33 -13.95 -6.45 13.46
CA GLU A 33 -13.14 -5.24 13.52
C GLU A 33 -12.78 -4.74 12.12
N LEU A 34 -12.46 -5.65 11.21
CA LEU A 34 -12.17 -5.33 9.82
C LEU A 34 -13.35 -4.59 9.19
N VAL A 35 -14.55 -5.14 9.35
CA VAL A 35 -15.79 -4.55 8.82
C VAL A 35 -16.10 -3.22 9.49
N SER A 36 -16.03 -3.17 10.83
CA SER A 36 -16.33 -1.95 11.58
C SER A 36 -15.44 -0.78 11.17
N ARG A 37 -14.14 -1.04 11.04
CA ARG A 37 -13.18 -0.02 10.63
C ARG A 37 -13.45 0.48 9.22
N ALA A 38 -13.76 -0.44 8.31
CA ALA A 38 -14.06 -0.09 6.93
C ALA A 38 -15.30 0.78 6.81
N LEU A 39 -16.35 0.45 7.55
CA LEU A 39 -17.59 1.24 7.55
C LEU A 39 -17.37 2.62 8.15
N LYS A 40 -16.65 2.70 9.26
CA LYS A 40 -16.38 3.96 9.95
C LYS A 40 -15.58 4.93 9.09
N GLU A 41 -14.65 4.45 8.32
CA GLU A 41 -13.73 5.27 7.52
C GLU A 41 -14.04 5.25 6.02
N ASP A 42 -15.11 4.60 5.63
CA ASP A 42 -15.51 4.42 4.22
C ASP A 42 -14.37 3.83 3.37
N ARG A 43 -13.87 2.68 3.82
CA ARG A 43 -12.81 1.96 3.13
C ARG A 43 -13.35 0.76 2.36
N VAL A 44 -12.69 0.44 1.25
CA VAL A 44 -12.94 -0.80 0.55
C VAL A 44 -12.24 -1.93 1.30
N ILE A 45 -12.98 -2.98 1.64
CA ILE A 45 -12.42 -4.18 2.24
C ILE A 45 -11.90 -5.08 1.14
N LEU A 46 -10.62 -5.42 1.21
CA LEU A 46 -10.00 -6.38 0.29
C LEU A 46 -9.77 -7.68 1.04
N SER A 47 -10.31 -8.78 0.51
CA SER A 47 -10.21 -10.09 1.13
C SER A 47 -10.37 -11.20 0.10
N ARG A 48 -9.99 -12.41 0.48
CA ARG A 48 -10.29 -13.63 -0.29
C ARG A 48 -11.30 -14.51 0.45
N ASP A 49 -11.76 -14.09 1.62
CA ASP A 49 -12.67 -14.85 2.46
C ASP A 49 -14.13 -14.61 2.08
N GLN A 50 -14.75 -15.61 1.45
CA GLN A 50 -16.15 -15.56 1.04
C GLN A 50 -17.11 -15.39 2.23
N GLN A 51 -16.70 -15.78 3.43
CA GLN A 51 -17.54 -15.68 4.63
C GLN A 51 -17.79 -14.21 5.02
N LEU A 52 -16.99 -13.27 4.55
CA LEU A 52 -17.23 -11.85 4.80
C LEU A 52 -18.55 -11.36 4.18
N LYS A 53 -19.10 -12.11 3.23
CA LYS A 53 -20.43 -11.81 2.64
C LYS A 53 -21.56 -11.85 3.67
N ARG A 54 -21.35 -12.49 4.83
CA ARG A 54 -22.35 -12.52 5.91
C ARG A 54 -22.60 -11.15 6.52
N PHE A 55 -21.67 -10.23 6.39
CA PHE A 55 -21.80 -8.85 6.88
C PHE A 55 -22.55 -8.00 5.86
N LYS A 56 -23.87 -8.03 5.89
CA LYS A 56 -24.72 -7.32 4.93
C LYS A 56 -24.47 -5.81 4.90
N SER A 57 -24.15 -5.22 6.05
CA SER A 57 -23.85 -3.79 6.14
C SER A 57 -22.61 -3.37 5.35
N ALA A 58 -21.69 -4.31 5.09
CA ALA A 58 -20.43 -4.05 4.41
C ALA A 58 -20.45 -4.50 2.94
N GLU A 59 -21.58 -4.98 2.43
CA GLU A 59 -21.66 -5.56 1.07
C GLU A 59 -21.12 -4.61 -0.01
N LYS A 60 -21.43 -3.32 0.11
CA LYS A 60 -20.99 -2.32 -0.86
C LYS A 60 -19.50 -2.00 -0.75
N ASN A 61 -18.90 -2.28 0.41
CA ASN A 61 -17.50 -2.00 0.68
C ASN A 61 -16.59 -3.19 0.39
N LEU A 62 -17.16 -4.37 0.18
CA LEU A 62 -16.39 -5.62 0.05
C LEU A 62 -16.02 -5.91 -1.39
N PHE A 63 -14.73 -6.12 -1.63
CA PHE A 63 -14.23 -6.66 -2.89
C PHE A 63 -13.42 -7.93 -2.62
N LEU A 64 -13.90 -9.05 -3.15
CA LEU A 64 -13.26 -10.35 -3.00
C LEU A 64 -12.29 -10.62 -4.14
N LEU A 65 -11.04 -10.88 -3.77
CA LEU A 65 -9.97 -11.17 -4.72
C LEU A 65 -9.99 -12.64 -5.11
N SER A 66 -9.67 -12.92 -6.37
CA SER A 66 -9.63 -14.29 -6.91
C SER A 66 -8.25 -14.93 -6.73
N SER A 67 -7.19 -14.18 -7.00
CA SER A 67 -5.83 -14.69 -7.00
C SER A 67 -5.21 -14.71 -5.60
N ASN A 68 -4.29 -15.67 -5.38
CA ASN A 68 -3.46 -15.70 -4.18
C ASN A 68 -2.08 -15.06 -4.41
N ARG A 69 -1.85 -14.47 -5.59
CA ARG A 69 -0.57 -13.83 -5.94
C ARG A 69 -0.68 -12.31 -5.77
N PRO A 70 0.22 -11.69 -5.00
CA PRO A 70 0.11 -10.25 -4.70
C PRO A 70 0.03 -9.33 -5.92
N LEU A 71 0.81 -9.58 -6.96
CA LEU A 71 0.77 -8.72 -8.17
C LEU A 71 -0.52 -8.90 -8.95
N GLU A 72 -1.05 -10.11 -9.00
CA GLU A 72 -2.34 -10.36 -9.65
C GLU A 72 -3.49 -9.75 -8.84
N GLN A 73 -3.38 -9.80 -7.50
CA GLN A 73 -4.33 -9.13 -6.61
C GLN A 73 -4.31 -7.62 -6.85
N LEU A 74 -3.12 -7.04 -6.99
CA LEU A 74 -2.97 -5.62 -7.32
C LEU A 74 -3.66 -5.30 -8.64
N ARG A 75 -3.45 -6.14 -9.65
CA ARG A 75 -4.12 -5.99 -10.96
C ARG A 75 -5.64 -6.00 -10.81
N GLU A 76 -6.18 -6.96 -10.05
CA GLU A 76 -7.61 -7.05 -9.81
C GLU A 76 -8.17 -5.77 -9.21
N VAL A 77 -7.48 -5.20 -8.21
CA VAL A 77 -7.90 -3.96 -7.53
C VAL A 77 -7.85 -2.78 -8.50
N LEU A 78 -6.74 -2.60 -9.19
CA LEU A 78 -6.58 -1.48 -10.12
C LEU A 78 -7.62 -1.52 -11.23
N LYS A 79 -7.91 -2.70 -11.76
CA LYS A 79 -8.91 -2.89 -12.80
C LYS A 79 -10.33 -2.67 -12.27
N LYS A 80 -10.66 -3.26 -11.13
CA LYS A 80 -12.00 -3.17 -10.53
C LYS A 80 -12.43 -1.72 -10.31
N PHE A 81 -11.54 -0.91 -9.78
CA PHE A 81 -11.84 0.47 -9.42
C PHE A 81 -11.35 1.49 -10.45
N ASN A 82 -10.89 1.01 -11.60
CA ASN A 82 -10.37 1.84 -12.70
C ASN A 82 -9.32 2.83 -12.19
N LEU A 83 -8.40 2.34 -11.35
CA LEU A 83 -7.34 3.16 -10.77
C LEU A 83 -6.15 3.26 -11.72
N LYS A 84 -5.66 4.48 -11.86
CA LYS A 84 -4.47 4.78 -12.67
C LYS A 84 -3.45 5.45 -11.75
N PRO A 85 -2.53 4.66 -11.16
CA PRO A 85 -1.56 5.24 -10.24
C PRO A 85 -0.72 6.31 -10.92
N GLU A 86 -0.64 7.47 -10.28
CA GLU A 86 0.17 8.58 -10.78
C GLU A 86 1.54 8.55 -10.13
N GLU A 87 2.58 8.75 -10.91
CA GLU A 87 3.96 8.71 -10.44
C GLU A 87 4.23 9.67 -9.27
N LYS A 88 3.57 10.83 -9.29
CA LYS A 88 3.71 11.82 -8.22
C LYS A 88 3.27 11.32 -6.85
N ASN A 89 2.41 10.29 -6.81
CA ASN A 89 1.87 9.71 -5.58
C ASN A 89 2.66 8.48 -5.10
N HIS A 90 3.62 8.01 -5.90
CA HIS A 90 4.45 6.88 -5.51
C HIS A 90 5.35 7.27 -4.34
N PHE A 91 5.51 6.34 -3.39
CA PHE A 91 6.37 6.51 -2.20
C PHE A 91 5.99 7.68 -1.31
N THR A 92 4.72 8.01 -1.28
CA THR A 92 4.21 9.05 -0.39
C THR A 92 3.76 8.50 0.96
N ARG A 93 3.75 7.17 1.13
CA ARG A 93 3.31 6.52 2.35
C ARG A 93 4.31 5.50 2.87
N CYS A 94 4.39 5.41 4.20
CA CYS A 94 5.21 4.41 4.86
C CYS A 94 4.66 2.99 4.58
N LEU A 95 5.53 2.09 4.15
CA LEU A 95 5.12 0.72 3.82
C LEU A 95 4.77 -0.09 5.07
N VAL A 96 5.27 0.31 6.22
CA VAL A 96 5.05 -0.39 7.49
C VAL A 96 3.77 0.05 8.19
N CYS A 97 3.51 1.36 8.25
CA CYS A 97 2.39 1.90 9.05
C CYS A 97 1.38 2.73 8.27
N ASN A 98 1.59 2.95 6.97
CA ASN A 98 0.67 3.72 6.11
C ASN A 98 0.70 5.24 6.33
N THR A 99 1.45 5.75 7.30
CA THR A 99 1.55 7.18 7.56
C THR A 99 2.09 7.93 6.34
N VAL A 100 1.57 9.11 6.06
CA VAL A 100 2.08 9.96 4.98
C VAL A 100 3.51 10.38 5.32
N LEU A 101 4.42 10.17 4.37
CA LEU A 101 5.83 10.49 4.53
C LEU A 101 6.09 11.99 4.37
N ILE A 102 7.12 12.47 5.06
CA ILE A 102 7.54 13.86 5.05
C ILE A 102 8.83 13.97 4.24
N PRO A 103 8.90 14.85 3.22
CA PRO A 103 10.16 15.10 2.52
C PRO A 103 11.19 15.67 3.48
N VAL A 104 12.43 15.18 3.41
CA VAL A 104 13.54 15.67 4.23
C VAL A 104 14.73 16.04 3.35
N PRO A 105 15.51 17.09 3.72
CA PRO A 105 16.71 17.44 2.99
C PRO A 105 17.77 16.35 3.06
N LYS A 106 18.51 16.16 1.99
CA LYS A 106 19.58 15.16 1.90
C LYS A 106 20.59 15.27 3.05
N LYS A 107 20.96 16.49 3.42
CA LYS A 107 21.90 16.73 4.51
C LYS A 107 21.48 16.15 5.87
N GLU A 108 20.17 15.98 6.08
CA GLU A 108 19.64 15.45 7.34
C GLU A 108 19.72 13.93 7.42
N VAL A 109 19.95 13.25 6.29
CA VAL A 109 20.03 11.79 6.26
C VAL A 109 21.47 11.27 6.22
N GLU A 110 22.44 12.16 6.20
CA GLU A 110 23.86 11.77 6.29
C GLU A 110 24.06 10.96 7.58
N ASN A 111 24.72 9.81 7.47
CA ASN A 111 24.93 8.86 8.57
C ASN A 111 23.66 8.13 9.06
N LYS A 112 22.49 8.37 8.44
CA LYS A 112 21.23 7.70 8.80
C LYS A 112 20.76 6.71 7.73
N VAL A 113 21.42 6.72 6.59
CA VAL A 113 21.19 5.77 5.48
C VAL A 113 22.56 5.21 5.08
N PRO A 114 22.61 4.06 4.38
CA PRO A 114 23.88 3.50 3.92
C PRO A 114 24.65 4.52 3.07
N PRO A 115 25.99 4.58 3.17
CA PRO A 115 26.79 5.56 2.43
C PRO A 115 26.54 5.55 0.92
N PHE A 116 26.37 4.37 0.32
CA PHE A 116 26.08 4.24 -1.10
C PHE A 116 24.74 4.90 -1.46
N VAL A 117 23.73 4.73 -0.62
CA VAL A 117 22.41 5.32 -0.82
C VAL A 117 22.49 6.85 -0.70
N PHE A 118 23.18 7.34 0.31
CA PHE A 118 23.40 8.79 0.48
C PHE A 118 24.09 9.39 -0.75
N LYS A 119 25.08 8.67 -1.28
CA LYS A 119 25.87 9.13 -2.42
C LYS A 119 25.07 9.17 -3.73
N THR A 120 24.17 8.19 -3.93
CA THR A 120 23.48 8.00 -5.22
C THR A 120 22.07 8.53 -5.28
N GLN A 121 21.41 8.77 -4.12
CA GLN A 121 20.03 9.24 -4.08
C GLN A 121 19.97 10.72 -3.70
N GLU A 122 19.02 11.45 -4.29
CA GLU A 122 18.85 12.89 -4.05
C GLU A 122 17.60 13.19 -3.21
N LYS A 123 16.56 12.36 -3.33
CA LYS A 123 15.28 12.58 -2.64
C LYS A 123 15.11 11.58 -1.51
N PHE A 124 14.81 12.11 -0.32
CA PHE A 124 14.58 11.31 0.87
C PHE A 124 13.27 11.70 1.55
N PHE A 125 12.65 10.72 2.18
CA PHE A 125 11.41 10.89 2.92
C PHE A 125 11.54 10.23 4.29
N TYR A 126 10.73 10.69 5.22
CA TYR A 126 10.78 10.25 6.61
C TYR A 126 9.40 9.88 7.11
N CYS A 127 9.30 8.74 7.82
CA CYS A 127 8.10 8.38 8.57
C CYS A 127 8.30 8.74 10.03
N SER A 128 7.53 9.73 10.51
CA SER A 128 7.62 10.20 11.89
C SER A 128 7.15 9.15 12.91
N LYS A 129 6.27 8.24 12.49
CA LYS A 129 5.75 7.20 13.38
C LYS A 129 6.72 6.04 13.55
N CYS A 130 7.35 5.60 12.47
CA CYS A 130 8.27 4.47 12.47
C CYS A 130 9.74 4.86 12.65
N ASP A 131 10.05 6.16 12.56
CA ASP A 131 11.41 6.68 12.58
C ASP A 131 12.27 6.01 11.51
N LYS A 132 11.75 5.97 10.28
CA LYS A 132 12.43 5.36 9.13
C LYS A 132 12.58 6.35 8.00
N PHE A 133 13.69 6.22 7.26
CA PHE A 133 13.94 6.99 6.05
C PHE A 133 13.64 6.14 4.82
N TYR A 134 13.12 6.78 3.78
CA TYR A 134 12.77 6.16 2.51
C TYR A 134 13.39 6.92 1.34
N TRP A 135 13.71 6.19 0.29
CA TRP A 135 14.23 6.74 -0.95
C TRP A 135 13.76 5.86 -2.13
N ALA A 136 13.80 6.43 -3.34
CA ALA A 136 13.41 5.73 -4.56
C ALA A 136 14.58 4.89 -5.06
N GLY A 137 14.78 3.72 -4.47
CA GLY A 137 15.84 2.80 -4.85
C GLY A 137 15.48 1.91 -6.05
N THR A 138 16.32 0.91 -6.29
CA THR A 138 16.15 -0.07 -7.37
C THR A 138 14.81 -0.79 -7.31
N HIS A 139 14.30 -1.08 -6.10
CA HIS A 139 13.02 -1.76 -5.91
C HIS A 139 11.86 -0.99 -6.54
N VAL A 140 11.92 0.32 -6.46
CA VAL A 140 10.92 1.23 -7.03
C VAL A 140 10.89 1.11 -8.54
N LYS A 141 12.05 1.17 -9.17
CA LYS A 141 12.18 1.04 -10.62
C LYS A 141 11.71 -0.32 -11.09
N ASN A 142 12.05 -1.37 -10.34
CA ASN A 142 11.64 -2.73 -10.64
C ASN A 142 10.12 -2.90 -10.50
N LEU A 143 9.52 -2.26 -9.51
CA LEU A 143 8.07 -2.28 -9.33
C LEU A 143 7.36 -1.62 -10.51
N LYS A 144 7.78 -0.42 -10.89
CA LYS A 144 7.22 0.30 -12.04
C LYS A 144 7.30 -0.55 -13.29
N LYS A 145 8.45 -1.19 -13.52
CA LYS A 145 8.66 -2.08 -14.66
C LYS A 145 7.70 -3.25 -14.65
N LYS A 146 7.55 -3.93 -13.50
CA LYS A 146 6.63 -5.06 -13.35
C LYS A 146 5.18 -4.66 -13.61
N ILE A 147 4.77 -3.51 -13.11
CA ILE A 147 3.42 -2.99 -13.32
C ILE A 147 3.18 -2.70 -14.80
N SER A 148 4.13 -2.05 -15.48
CA SER A 148 4.06 -1.76 -16.91
C SER A 148 4.02 -3.03 -17.76
N GLU A 149 4.92 -3.98 -17.50
CA GLU A 149 5.02 -5.24 -18.26
C GLU A 149 3.75 -6.07 -18.18
N GLN A 150 3.02 -5.97 -17.06
CA GLN A 150 1.79 -6.72 -16.86
C GLN A 150 0.55 -5.93 -17.32
N SER A 151 0.75 -4.82 -18.00
CA SER A 151 -0.34 -3.97 -18.49
C SER A 151 -1.30 -3.54 -17.38
N LEU A 152 -0.77 -3.25 -16.19
CA LEU A 152 -1.57 -2.81 -15.05
C LEU A 152 -1.88 -1.30 -15.10
N LEU A 153 -1.19 -0.59 -15.97
CA LEU A 153 -1.36 0.85 -16.16
C LEU A 153 -1.92 1.16 -17.54
#